data_0c6d3bbc51d6b8e568baa1d5582c376a
#
_entry.id   0c6d3bbc51d6b8e568baa1d5582c376a
#
_cell.length_a   1.000
_cell.length_b   1.000
_cell.length_c   1.000
_cell.angle_alpha   90.00
_cell.angle_beta   90.00
_cell.angle_gamma   90.00
#
_symmetry.space_group_name_H-M   'P 1'
#
loop_
_entity.id
_entity.type
_entity.pdbx_description
1 polymer ?
#
loop_
_entity_poly.entity_id
_entity_poly.type
_entity_poly.pdbx_seq_one_letter_code
_entity_poly.pdbx_strand_id
1 'polypeptide(L)'
;MEAGTERLGIECMEVRLADGRVCDEALAEKADVVVCDVPCSGLGIIRKKPDIRYKDMASLTGLPAIQSAILDNASRYVRRGGMLVYSTCTVLPEENERVTDAFLRAHPDFTYDAFALPDPIGTVEGHITLWPQRHGTDGFYICRMTRKE
;
A
#
# COMPACT_ATOMS: atom_id res chain seq x y z
N MET A 1 1.79 -17.69 0.68
CA MET A 1 1.88 -17.30 -0.75
C MET A 1 2.29 -18.50 -1.61
N GLU A 2 3.34 -19.26 -1.28
CA GLU A 2 3.80 -20.43 -2.07
C GLU A 2 2.67 -21.43 -2.41
N ALA A 3 1.90 -21.89 -1.43
CA ALA A 3 0.76 -22.78 -1.68
C ALA A 3 -0.32 -22.18 -2.63
N GLY A 4 -0.41 -20.86 -2.69
CA GLY A 4 -1.31 -20.15 -3.62
C GLY A 4 -0.78 -20.13 -5.04
N THR A 5 0.51 -19.87 -5.22
CA THR A 5 1.17 -19.87 -6.53
C THR A 5 1.15 -21.26 -7.15
N GLU A 6 1.49 -22.27 -6.35
CA GLU A 6 1.47 -23.68 -6.77
C GLU A 6 0.05 -24.12 -7.21
N ARG A 7 -0.97 -23.83 -6.38
CA ARG A 7 -2.38 -24.15 -6.70
C ARG A 7 -2.89 -23.48 -7.97
N LEU A 8 -2.38 -22.28 -8.30
CA LEU A 8 -2.78 -21.50 -9.48
C LEU A 8 -1.88 -21.72 -10.70
N GLY A 9 -0.83 -22.57 -10.59
CA GLY A 9 0.13 -22.80 -11.66
C GLY A 9 0.94 -21.55 -12.06
N ILE A 10 1.22 -20.65 -11.09
CA ILE A 10 2.00 -19.43 -11.33
C ILE A 10 3.48 -19.76 -11.23
N GLU A 11 4.19 -19.71 -12.36
CA GLU A 11 5.62 -20.02 -12.44
C GLU A 11 6.53 -18.78 -12.49
N CYS A 12 5.96 -17.60 -12.73
CA CYS A 12 6.69 -16.32 -12.85
C CYS A 12 6.85 -15.56 -11.52
N MET A 13 6.52 -16.18 -10.38
CA MET A 13 6.59 -15.55 -9.07
C MET A 13 7.65 -16.21 -8.19
N GLU A 14 8.53 -15.40 -7.62
CA GLU A 14 9.45 -15.83 -6.57
C GLU A 14 8.93 -15.33 -5.21
N VAL A 15 8.82 -16.23 -4.22
CA VAL A 15 8.39 -15.91 -2.86
C VAL A 15 9.61 -15.90 -1.95
N ARG A 16 9.85 -14.77 -1.26
CA ARG A 16 10.93 -14.62 -0.29
C ARG A 16 10.35 -14.15 1.06
N LEU A 17 10.85 -14.71 2.15
CA LEU A 17 10.58 -14.23 3.49
C LEU A 17 11.59 -13.13 3.83
N ALA A 18 11.11 -11.91 4.02
CA ALA A 18 11.95 -10.76 4.38
C ALA A 18 11.19 -9.78 5.27
N ASP A 19 11.90 -8.98 6.05
CA ASP A 19 11.32 -7.84 6.74
C ASP A 19 11.23 -6.67 5.75
N GLY A 20 10.01 -6.21 5.48
CA GLY A 20 9.77 -5.11 4.52
C GLY A 20 10.41 -3.77 4.90
N ARG A 21 10.93 -3.64 6.14
CA ARG A 21 11.66 -2.46 6.60
C ARG A 21 13.16 -2.51 6.32
N VAL A 22 13.67 -3.64 5.85
CA VAL A 22 15.10 -3.89 5.58
C VAL A 22 15.33 -3.97 4.08
N CYS A 23 16.28 -3.17 3.58
CA CYS A 23 16.58 -3.13 2.16
C CYS A 23 17.41 -4.34 1.72
N ASP A 24 16.96 -4.97 0.63
CA ASP A 24 17.80 -5.84 -0.18
C ASP A 24 18.47 -4.99 -1.28
N GLU A 25 19.72 -4.62 -1.08
CA GLU A 25 20.48 -3.79 -2.02
C GLU A 25 20.58 -4.43 -3.44
N ALA A 26 20.44 -5.74 -3.52
CA ALA A 26 20.43 -6.41 -4.81
C ALA A 26 19.21 -6.07 -5.67
N LEU A 27 18.13 -5.55 -5.08
CA LEU A 27 16.90 -5.15 -5.76
C LEU A 27 16.79 -3.62 -5.97
N ALA A 28 17.72 -2.82 -5.44
CA ALA A 28 17.67 -1.36 -5.52
C ALA A 28 17.55 -0.88 -6.97
N GLU A 29 16.59 0.02 -7.23
CA GLU A 29 16.30 0.65 -8.53
C GLU A 29 16.04 -0.31 -9.70
N LYS A 30 15.55 -1.52 -9.43
CA LYS A 30 15.33 -2.55 -10.46
C LYS A 30 13.86 -2.79 -10.81
N ALA A 31 12.94 -2.38 -9.96
CA ALA A 31 11.53 -2.66 -10.15
C ALA A 31 10.83 -1.59 -10.99
N ASP A 32 10.08 -2.01 -12.00
CA ASP A 32 9.17 -1.14 -12.76
C ASP A 32 7.98 -0.73 -11.89
N VAL A 33 7.48 -1.66 -11.08
CA VAL A 33 6.35 -1.45 -10.18
C VAL A 33 6.66 -2.10 -8.84
N VAL A 34 6.45 -1.36 -7.76
CA VAL A 34 6.49 -1.87 -6.37
C VAL A 34 5.13 -1.67 -5.74
N VAL A 35 4.59 -2.73 -5.14
CA VAL A 35 3.30 -2.69 -4.43
C VAL A 35 3.53 -2.95 -2.95
N CYS A 36 3.13 -1.99 -2.12
CA CYS A 36 3.16 -2.05 -0.67
C CYS A 36 1.75 -2.25 -0.11
N ASP A 37 1.34 -3.50 0.07
CA ASP A 37 0.15 -3.84 0.84
C ASP A 37 0.57 -4.04 2.28
N VAL A 38 0.53 -2.96 3.06
CA VAL A 38 1.17 -2.89 4.37
C VAL A 38 0.29 -3.42 5.50
N PRO A 39 0.87 -3.91 6.61
CA PRO A 39 0.09 -4.25 7.79
C PRO A 39 -0.64 -3.00 8.31
N CYS A 40 -1.95 -3.14 8.58
CA CYS A 40 -2.80 -2.04 8.99
C CYS A 40 -3.82 -2.47 10.05
N SER A 41 -4.58 -1.52 10.59
CA SER A 41 -5.63 -1.79 11.59
C SER A 41 -6.75 -2.70 11.07
N GLY A 42 -7.01 -2.67 9.76
CA GLY A 42 -8.06 -3.45 9.12
C GLY A 42 -9.47 -2.90 9.33
N LEU A 43 -9.61 -1.66 9.80
CA LEU A 43 -10.93 -1.06 10.13
C LEU A 43 -11.83 -0.90 8.90
N GLY A 44 -11.29 -0.99 7.69
CA GLY A 44 -12.08 -0.99 6.46
C GLY A 44 -12.83 -2.30 6.16
N ILE A 45 -12.40 -3.41 6.76
CA ILE A 45 -12.95 -4.75 6.47
C ILE A 45 -13.77 -5.35 7.64
N ILE A 46 -14.29 -4.50 8.53
CA ILE A 46 -15.11 -4.92 9.68
C ILE A 46 -16.31 -5.75 9.23
N ARG A 47 -16.87 -5.47 8.06
CA ARG A 47 -17.98 -6.24 7.48
C ARG A 47 -17.62 -7.71 7.27
N LYS A 48 -16.37 -7.99 6.88
CA LYS A 48 -15.86 -9.36 6.68
C LYS A 48 -15.27 -9.98 7.93
N LYS A 49 -14.70 -9.14 8.80
CA LYS A 49 -14.05 -9.53 10.04
C LYS A 49 -14.58 -8.70 11.22
N PRO A 50 -15.78 -9.02 11.75
CA PRO A 50 -16.44 -8.19 12.77
C PRO A 50 -15.63 -8.05 14.07
N ASP A 51 -14.78 -9.00 14.38
CA ASP A 51 -13.92 -9.00 15.57
C ASP A 51 -12.94 -7.81 15.61
N ILE A 52 -12.66 -7.20 14.44
CA ILE A 52 -11.80 -6.02 14.33
C ILE A 52 -12.33 -4.86 15.18
N ARG A 53 -13.65 -4.73 15.33
CA ARG A 53 -14.29 -3.68 16.16
C ARG A 53 -13.89 -3.72 17.64
N TYR A 54 -13.42 -4.85 18.11
CA TYR A 54 -13.01 -5.07 19.51
C TYR A 54 -11.50 -4.95 19.72
N LYS A 55 -10.74 -4.60 18.68
CA LYS A 55 -9.30 -4.34 18.82
C LYS A 55 -9.06 -3.15 19.76
N ASP A 56 -8.08 -3.31 20.62
CA ASP A 56 -7.57 -2.19 21.41
C ASP A 56 -6.90 -1.17 20.49
N MET A 57 -7.46 0.03 20.42
CA MET A 57 -6.94 1.13 19.59
C MET A 57 -5.53 1.56 20.03
N ALA A 58 -5.19 1.39 21.31
CA ALA A 58 -3.83 1.69 21.79
C ALA A 58 -2.77 0.79 21.14
N SER A 59 -3.13 -0.47 20.83
CA SER A 59 -2.24 -1.41 20.15
C SER A 59 -1.95 -1.04 18.69
N LEU A 60 -2.73 -0.14 18.09
CA LEU A 60 -2.63 0.27 16.68
C LEU A 60 -1.75 1.50 16.47
N THR A 61 -1.38 2.22 17.54
CA THR A 61 -0.65 3.49 17.47
C THR A 61 0.73 3.37 16.80
N GLY A 62 1.35 2.19 16.83
CA GLY A 62 2.65 1.92 16.19
C GLY A 62 2.58 1.64 14.68
N LEU A 63 1.39 1.40 14.11
CA LEU A 63 1.24 1.01 12.72
C LEU A 63 1.73 2.06 11.72
N PRO A 64 1.42 3.36 11.86
CA PRO A 64 1.90 4.37 10.92
C PRO A 64 3.44 4.44 10.82
N ALA A 65 4.15 4.22 11.92
CA ALA A 65 5.62 4.19 11.90
C ALA A 65 6.16 2.97 11.14
N ILE A 66 5.54 1.81 11.30
CA ILE A 66 5.89 0.58 10.57
C ILE A 66 5.60 0.76 9.07
N GLN A 67 4.43 1.31 8.74
CA GLN A 67 3.98 1.57 7.38
C GLN A 67 4.93 2.55 6.66
N SER A 68 5.31 3.64 7.34
CA SER A 68 6.27 4.61 6.82
C SER A 68 7.63 3.97 6.55
N ALA A 69 8.14 3.13 7.46
CA ALA A 69 9.41 2.44 7.28
C ALA A 69 9.38 1.43 6.12
N ILE A 70 8.26 0.73 5.91
CA ILE A 70 8.08 -0.17 4.77
C ILE A 70 8.03 0.63 3.46
N LEU A 71 7.27 1.73 3.42
CA LEU A 71 7.12 2.57 2.23
C LEU A 71 8.45 3.21 1.83
N ASP A 72 9.20 3.72 2.82
CA ASP A 72 10.54 4.28 2.63
C ASP A 72 11.51 3.25 2.03
N ASN A 73 11.56 2.06 2.62
CA ASN A 73 12.39 0.97 2.08
C ASN A 73 11.96 0.55 0.66
N ALA A 74 10.66 0.37 0.44
CA ALA A 74 10.12 -0.07 -0.83
C ALA A 74 10.39 0.93 -1.97
N SER A 75 10.43 2.23 -1.67
CA SER A 75 10.75 3.27 -2.64
C SER A 75 12.13 3.11 -3.27
N ARG A 76 13.08 2.53 -2.53
CA ARG A 76 14.45 2.26 -2.99
C ARG A 76 14.52 1.23 -4.11
N TYR A 77 13.52 0.35 -4.21
CA TYR A 77 13.46 -0.67 -5.25
C TYR A 77 12.93 -0.13 -6.58
N VAL A 78 12.17 0.97 -6.54
CA VAL A 78 11.55 1.56 -7.73
C VAL A 78 12.63 2.21 -8.59
N ARG A 79 12.73 1.81 -9.86
CA ARG A 79 13.62 2.49 -10.81
C ARG A 79 13.13 3.90 -11.14
N ARG A 80 13.95 4.74 -11.75
CA ARG A 80 13.52 6.04 -12.32
C ARG A 80 12.45 5.80 -13.38
N GLY A 81 11.40 6.63 -13.38
CA GLY A 81 10.21 6.46 -14.20
C GLY A 81 9.32 5.26 -13.79
N GLY A 82 9.67 4.55 -12.72
CA GLY A 82 8.88 3.44 -12.17
C GLY A 82 7.75 3.89 -11.24
N MET A 83 6.93 2.94 -10.82
CA MET A 83 5.69 3.15 -10.07
C MET A 83 5.78 2.54 -8.67
N LEU A 84 5.26 3.27 -7.69
CA LEU A 84 5.08 2.81 -6.31
C LEU A 84 3.59 2.88 -5.96
N VAL A 85 3.04 1.75 -5.55
CA VAL A 85 1.64 1.66 -5.08
C VAL A 85 1.65 1.36 -3.58
N TYR A 86 0.88 2.12 -2.83
CA TYR A 86 0.67 1.91 -1.40
C TYR A 86 -0.80 1.59 -1.16
N SER A 87 -1.09 0.57 -0.37
CA SER A 87 -2.47 0.17 -0.05
C SER A 87 -2.63 -0.28 1.40
N THR A 88 -3.84 -0.07 1.92
CA THR A 88 -4.28 -0.54 3.23
C THR A 88 -5.74 -0.97 3.20
N CYS A 89 -6.12 -1.90 4.06
CA CYS A 89 -7.52 -2.26 4.30
C CYS A 89 -8.12 -1.49 5.50
N THR A 90 -7.72 -0.22 5.67
CA THR A 90 -8.26 0.68 6.69
C THR A 90 -8.78 1.97 6.08
N VAL A 91 -9.58 2.70 6.85
CA VAL A 91 -10.12 4.03 6.48
C VAL A 91 -9.54 5.14 7.37
N LEU A 92 -8.54 4.84 8.19
CA LEU A 92 -7.91 5.81 9.07
C LEU A 92 -6.93 6.71 8.31
N PRO A 93 -7.11 8.02 8.30
CA PRO A 93 -6.18 8.95 7.65
C PRO A 93 -4.75 8.86 8.18
N GLU A 94 -4.59 8.46 9.46
CA GLU A 94 -3.29 8.26 10.11
C GLU A 94 -2.44 7.18 9.44
N GLU A 95 -3.09 6.14 8.90
CA GLU A 95 -2.46 5.03 8.21
C GLU A 95 -2.45 5.20 6.68
N ASN A 96 -3.17 6.18 6.16
CA ASN A 96 -3.43 6.44 4.76
C ASN A 96 -2.73 7.74 4.28
N GLU A 97 -3.50 8.80 4.09
CA GLU A 97 -3.01 10.05 3.50
C GLU A 97 -1.86 10.66 4.30
N ARG A 98 -1.88 10.56 5.64
CA ARG A 98 -0.80 11.11 6.46
C ARG A 98 0.53 10.41 6.22
N VAL A 99 0.51 9.10 5.97
CA VAL A 99 1.72 8.32 5.63
C VAL A 99 2.22 8.70 4.25
N THR A 100 1.36 8.70 3.22
CA THR A 100 1.76 8.97 1.84
C THR A 100 2.16 10.43 1.62
N ASP A 101 1.49 11.40 2.28
CA ASP A 101 1.88 12.81 2.24
C ASP A 101 3.22 13.06 2.94
N ALA A 102 3.47 12.40 4.09
CA ALA A 102 4.74 12.50 4.76
C ALA A 102 5.88 11.92 3.90
N PHE A 103 5.62 10.79 3.25
CA PHE A 103 6.56 10.18 2.31
C PHE A 103 6.90 11.13 1.15
N LEU A 104 5.92 11.71 0.46
CA LEU A 104 6.17 12.63 -0.66
C LEU A 104 6.91 13.90 -0.24
N ARG A 105 6.72 14.38 0.97
CA ARG A 105 7.52 15.50 1.51
C ARG A 105 8.98 15.12 1.72
N ALA A 106 9.25 13.88 2.11
CA ALA A 106 10.62 13.38 2.33
C ALA A 106 11.32 12.95 1.04
N HIS A 107 10.54 12.56 0.02
CA HIS A 107 11.01 12.02 -1.26
C HIS A 107 10.57 12.91 -2.44
N PRO A 108 11.23 14.04 -2.70
CA PRO A 108 10.83 14.98 -3.76
C PRO A 108 11.00 14.43 -5.17
N ASP A 109 11.67 13.29 -5.32
CA ASP A 109 11.78 12.51 -6.55
C ASP A 109 10.54 11.66 -6.85
N PHE A 110 9.56 11.59 -5.94
CA PHE A 110 8.25 10.98 -6.18
C PHE A 110 7.14 12.03 -6.31
N THR A 111 6.09 11.68 -7.02
CA THR A 111 4.88 12.49 -7.15
C THR A 111 3.65 11.59 -7.23
N TYR A 112 2.50 12.11 -6.81
CA TYR A 112 1.21 11.44 -7.08
C TYR A 112 1.02 11.24 -8.58
N ASP A 113 0.42 10.11 -8.95
CA ASP A 113 0.17 9.74 -10.33
C ASP A 113 -1.28 9.30 -10.50
N ALA A 114 -2.00 9.96 -11.43
CA ALA A 114 -3.41 9.70 -11.65
C ALA A 114 -3.64 8.28 -12.21
N PHE A 115 -4.74 7.65 -11.81
CA PHE A 115 -5.12 6.32 -12.27
C PHE A 115 -6.63 6.19 -12.38
N ALA A 116 -7.08 5.19 -13.14
CA ALA A 116 -8.49 4.89 -13.29
C ALA A 116 -8.89 3.68 -12.47
N LEU A 117 -10.03 3.76 -11.83
CA LEU A 117 -10.76 2.65 -11.21
C LEU A 117 -12.03 2.36 -12.03
N PRO A 118 -12.62 1.16 -11.89
CA PRO A 118 -13.88 0.85 -12.57
C PRO A 118 -15.01 1.82 -12.20
N ASP A 119 -15.96 1.98 -13.13
CA ASP A 119 -17.17 2.75 -12.87
C ASP A 119 -17.91 2.23 -11.61
N PRO A 120 -18.50 3.12 -10.81
CA PRO A 120 -18.71 4.56 -11.04
C PRO A 120 -17.59 5.48 -10.50
N ILE A 121 -16.43 4.97 -10.09
CA ILE A 121 -15.37 5.76 -9.45
C ILE A 121 -14.60 6.60 -10.48
N GLY A 122 -14.19 5.98 -11.60
CA GLY A 122 -13.48 6.66 -12.69
C GLY A 122 -12.04 7.07 -12.32
N THR A 123 -11.62 8.26 -12.80
CA THR A 123 -10.25 8.78 -12.61
C THR A 123 -10.02 9.30 -11.21
N VAL A 124 -8.86 8.96 -10.64
CA VAL A 124 -8.41 9.32 -9.30
C VAL A 124 -7.09 10.08 -9.40
N GLU A 125 -6.97 11.20 -8.73
CA GLU A 125 -5.79 12.08 -8.73
C GLU A 125 -4.74 11.63 -7.69
N GLY A 126 -4.21 10.41 -7.89
CA GLY A 126 -3.10 9.87 -7.12
C GLY A 126 -3.46 9.01 -5.92
N HIS A 127 -4.54 9.29 -5.19
CA HIS A 127 -4.98 8.44 -4.08
C HIS A 127 -6.49 8.54 -3.82
N ILE A 128 -7.05 7.51 -3.19
CA ILE A 128 -8.45 7.47 -2.80
C ILE A 128 -8.66 6.56 -1.58
N THR A 129 -9.54 6.98 -0.67
CA THR A 129 -10.13 6.09 0.33
C THR A 129 -11.49 5.61 -0.17
N LEU A 130 -11.62 4.32 -0.41
CA LEU A 130 -12.89 3.68 -0.72
C LEU A 130 -13.70 3.50 0.57
N TRP A 131 -14.95 3.92 0.54
CA TRP A 131 -15.86 3.85 1.68
C TRP A 131 -17.01 2.90 1.39
N PRO A 132 -17.33 1.92 2.27
CA PRO A 132 -18.39 0.95 2.04
C PRO A 132 -19.73 1.58 1.68
N GLN A 133 -20.12 2.65 2.39
CA GLN A 133 -21.40 3.34 2.20
C GLN A 133 -21.46 4.20 0.93
N ARG A 134 -20.32 4.52 0.30
CA ARG A 134 -20.24 5.36 -0.91
C ARG A 134 -19.98 4.56 -2.17
N HIS A 135 -19.10 3.54 -2.04
CA HIS A 135 -18.56 2.82 -3.20
C HIS A 135 -19.05 1.37 -3.29
N GLY A 136 -19.79 0.88 -2.28
CA GLY A 136 -20.29 -0.50 -2.23
C GLY A 136 -19.20 -1.57 -2.05
N THR A 137 -17.97 -1.16 -1.78
CA THR A 137 -16.79 -2.02 -1.56
C THR A 137 -16.49 -2.18 -0.07
N ASP A 138 -15.43 -2.89 0.29
CA ASP A 138 -14.82 -2.74 1.60
C ASP A 138 -14.12 -1.37 1.71
N GLY A 139 -13.85 -0.93 2.95
CA GLY A 139 -13.02 0.24 3.19
C GLY A 139 -11.57 -0.09 2.81
N PHE A 140 -11.00 0.69 1.91
CA PHE A 140 -9.67 0.45 1.37
C PHE A 140 -9.03 1.75 0.91
N TYR A 141 -7.74 1.89 1.12
CA TYR A 141 -6.97 3.02 0.61
C TYR A 141 -6.02 2.55 -0.48
N ILE A 142 -5.96 3.31 -1.55
CA ILE A 142 -5.02 3.10 -2.66
C ILE A 142 -4.35 4.43 -2.96
N CYS A 143 -3.03 4.40 -3.06
CA CYS A 143 -2.23 5.53 -3.52
C CYS A 143 -1.26 5.04 -4.59
N ARG A 144 -1.18 5.77 -5.70
CA ARG A 144 -0.21 5.55 -6.76
C ARG A 144 0.74 6.74 -6.86
N MET A 145 2.02 6.45 -6.94
CA MET A 145 3.09 7.43 -7.07
C MET A 145 4.05 7.00 -8.17
N THR A 146 4.63 7.95 -8.87
CA THR A 146 5.66 7.70 -9.89
C THR A 146 6.97 8.35 -9.44
N ARG A 147 8.10 7.63 -9.59
CA ARG A 147 9.43 8.18 -9.41
C ARG A 147 9.83 8.97 -10.66
N LYS A 148 10.22 10.20 -10.49
CA LYS A 148 10.69 11.07 -11.59
C LYS A 148 11.91 10.48 -12.31
N GLU A 149 12.09 10.86 -13.59
CA GLU A 149 13.23 10.47 -14.41
C GLU A 149 14.60 10.84 -13.78
#